data_4413a1b77df658f0bfe2541339a6cf41
#
_entry.id   4413a1b77df658f0bfe2541339a6cf41
#
_cell.length_a   1.000
_cell.length_b   1.000
_cell.length_c   1.000
_cell.angle_alpha   90.00
_cell.angle_beta   90.00
_cell.angle_gamma   90.00
#
_symmetry.space_group_name_H-M   'P 1'
#
loop_
_entity.id
_entity.type
_entity.pdbx_description
1 polymer ?
#
loop_
_entity_poly.entity_id
_entity_poly.type
_entity_poly.pdbx_seq_one_letter_code
_entity_poly.pdbx_strand_id
1 'polypeptide(L)' 'MDQMSIGEFARDSRLSAKALRLYDELGLLPPARVDEDSGYRFYEPGQLKPARLIAALRQLQVPLA' A
#
# COMPACT_ATOMS: atom_id res chain seq x y z
N MET A 1 0.61 18.71 -0.18
CA MET A 1 0.28 17.39 0.35
C MET A 1 1.37 16.43 -0.01
N ASP A 2 1.85 15.74 0.96
CA ASP A 2 3.06 14.94 0.78
C ASP A 2 2.68 13.53 0.37
N GLN A 3 2.59 13.33 -0.94
CA GLN A 3 2.37 12.00 -1.46
C GLN A 3 3.66 11.20 -1.38
N MET A 4 3.51 9.93 -1.05
CA MET A 4 4.63 9.01 -0.93
C MET A 4 4.69 8.11 -2.14
N SER A 5 5.90 7.85 -2.64
CA SER A 5 6.08 6.83 -3.67
C SER A 5 5.77 5.45 -3.07
N ILE A 6 5.53 4.47 -3.96
CA ILE A 6 5.28 3.11 -3.47
C ILE A 6 6.47 2.57 -2.67
N GLY A 7 7.70 2.95 -3.04
CA GLY A 7 8.89 2.53 -2.29
C GLY A 7 8.93 3.10 -0.88
N GLU A 8 8.63 4.40 -0.76
CA GLU A 8 8.58 5.05 0.55
C GLU A 8 7.46 4.46 1.41
N PHE A 9 6.30 4.27 0.81
CA PHE A 9 5.15 3.73 1.51
C PHE A 9 5.41 2.28 1.95
N ALA A 10 6.04 1.49 1.09
CA ALA A 10 6.40 0.11 1.43
C ALA A 10 7.30 0.07 2.66
N ARG A 11 8.31 0.94 2.70
CA ARG A 11 9.23 0.99 3.84
C ARG A 11 8.50 1.34 5.13
N ASP A 12 7.64 2.36 5.08
CA ASP A 12 7.00 2.86 6.29
C ASP A 12 5.82 1.99 6.74
N SER A 13 5.18 1.28 5.81
CA SER A 13 4.06 0.40 6.13
C SER A 13 4.49 -1.01 6.50
N ARG A 14 5.74 -1.37 6.21
CA ARG A 14 6.27 -2.73 6.35
C ARG A 14 5.64 -3.73 5.40
N LEU A 15 5.05 -3.25 4.32
CA LEU A 15 4.56 -4.09 3.24
C LEU A 15 5.50 -3.93 2.05
N SER A 16 5.76 -5.02 1.33
CA SER A 16 6.58 -4.92 0.12
C SER A 16 5.83 -4.19 -0.98
N ALA A 17 6.57 -3.64 -1.94
CA ALA A 17 5.93 -3.03 -3.11
C ALA A 17 5.06 -4.04 -3.85
N LYS A 18 5.52 -5.30 -3.91
CA LYS A 18 4.75 -6.38 -4.55
C LYS A 18 3.43 -6.60 -3.82
N ALA A 19 3.46 -6.61 -2.49
CA ALA A 19 2.24 -6.78 -1.70
C ALA A 19 1.29 -5.60 -1.90
N LEU A 20 1.82 -4.38 -1.97
CA LEU A 20 1.00 -3.20 -2.20
C LEU A 20 0.30 -3.25 -3.55
N ARG A 21 0.99 -3.73 -4.59
CA ARG A 21 0.36 -3.90 -5.90
C ARG A 21 -0.75 -4.94 -5.85
N LEU A 22 -0.52 -6.04 -5.14
CA LEU A 22 -1.55 -7.07 -4.97
C LEU A 22 -2.78 -6.51 -4.27
N TYR A 23 -2.58 -5.76 -3.20
CA TYR A 23 -3.71 -5.20 -2.45
C TYR A 23 -4.46 -4.13 -3.23
N ASP A 24 -3.79 -3.44 -4.14
CA ASP A 24 -4.47 -2.56 -5.08
C ASP A 24 -5.38 -3.38 -6.00
N GLU A 25 -4.85 -4.47 -6.57
CA GLU A 25 -5.64 -5.33 -7.47
C GLU A 25 -6.83 -5.95 -6.75
N LEU A 26 -6.67 -6.29 -5.49
CA LEU A 26 -7.76 -6.87 -4.69
C LEU A 26 -8.73 -5.83 -4.15
N GLY A 27 -8.44 -4.54 -4.35
CA GLY A 27 -9.28 -3.48 -3.82
C GLY A 27 -9.18 -3.27 -2.33
N LEU A 28 -8.17 -3.88 -1.67
CA LEU A 28 -8.00 -3.76 -0.22
C LEU A 28 -7.31 -2.46 0.18
N LEU A 29 -6.36 -2.00 -0.62
CA LEU A 29 -5.61 -0.79 -0.31
C LEU A 29 -5.19 -0.12 -1.63
N PRO A 30 -6.13 0.57 -2.29
CA PRO A 30 -5.79 1.27 -3.52
C PRO A 30 -4.90 2.49 -3.23
N PRO A 31 -4.02 2.85 -4.17
CA PRO A 31 -3.22 4.06 -4.01
C PRO A 31 -4.09 5.31 -4.09
N ALA A 32 -3.61 6.40 -3.51
CA ALA A 32 -4.30 7.67 -3.59
C ALA A 32 -4.32 8.21 -5.03
N ARG A 33 -3.27 7.91 -5.79
CA ARG A 33 -3.16 8.38 -7.18
C ARG A 33 -2.26 7.44 -7.97
N VAL A 34 -2.58 7.28 -9.24
CA VAL A 34 -1.73 6.58 -10.20
C VAL A 34 -1.37 7.59 -11.28
N ASP A 35 -0.07 7.74 -11.57
CA ASP A 35 0.38 8.62 -12.64
C ASP A 35 -0.01 8.00 -13.98
N GLU A 36 -0.73 8.76 -14.79
CA GLU A 36 -1.25 8.27 -16.07
C GLU A 36 -0.14 7.90 -17.05
N ASP A 37 0.98 8.62 -17.00
CA ASP A 37 2.06 8.41 -17.97
C ASP A 37 2.97 7.25 -17.58
N SER A 38 3.36 7.17 -16.31
CA SER A 38 4.33 6.19 -15.87
C SER A 38 3.70 4.95 -15.24
N GLY A 39 2.46 5.07 -14.78
CA GLY A 39 1.81 4.00 -14.01
C GLY A 39 2.29 3.93 -12.57
N TYR A 40 3.10 4.89 -12.13
CA TYR A 40 3.58 4.90 -10.75
C TYR A 40 2.44 5.15 -9.78
N ARG A 41 2.46 4.42 -8.67
CA ARG A 41 1.48 4.54 -7.61
C ARG A 41 1.98 5.46 -6.53
N PHE A 42 1.10 6.34 -6.06
CA PHE A 42 1.40 7.27 -4.97
C PHE A 42 0.39 7.09 -3.86
N TYR A 43 0.88 7.14 -2.63
CA TYR A 43 0.08 6.92 -1.43
C TYR A 43 0.14 8.16 -0.55
N GLU A 44 -0.82 8.29 0.34
CA GLU A 44 -0.84 9.38 1.31
C GLU A 44 -0.48 8.86 2.70
N PRO A 45 0.14 9.70 3.54
CA PRO A 45 0.50 9.27 4.90
C PRO A 45 -0.68 8.73 5.69
N GLY A 46 -1.89 9.24 5.44
CA GLY A 46 -3.10 8.74 6.11
C GLY A 46 -3.43 7.30 5.80
N GLN A 47 -2.85 6.73 4.73
CA GLN A 47 -3.05 5.33 4.38
C GLN A 47 -2.13 4.39 5.15
N LEU A 48 -1.14 4.93 5.88
CA LEU A 48 -0.22 4.09 6.65
C LEU A 48 -0.92 3.28 7.73
N LYS A 49 -1.92 3.87 8.38
CA LYS A 49 -2.63 3.18 9.45
C LYS A 49 -3.34 1.91 8.96
N PRO A 50 -4.18 1.96 7.92
CA PRO A 50 -4.77 0.73 7.39
C PRO A 50 -3.73 -0.21 6.80
N ALA A 51 -2.65 0.32 6.19
CA ALA A 51 -1.60 -0.53 5.65
C ALA A 51 -0.90 -1.32 6.75
N ARG A 52 -0.62 -0.67 7.87
CA ARG A 52 0.02 -1.34 9.01
C ARG A 52 -0.89 -2.39 9.65
N LEU A 53 -2.20 -2.15 9.62
CA LEU A 53 -3.15 -3.16 10.08
C LEU A 53 -3.10 -4.39 9.17
N ILE A 54 -3.05 -4.20 7.86
CA ILE A 54 -2.93 -5.31 6.92
C ILE A 54 -1.63 -6.08 7.17
N ALA A 55 -0.53 -5.37 7.39
CA ALA A 55 0.75 -6.00 7.68
C ALA A 55 0.69 -6.84 8.96
N ALA A 56 0.04 -6.32 9.99
CA ALA A 56 -0.12 -7.06 11.24
C ALA A 56 -0.96 -8.32 11.05
N LEU A 57 -2.04 -8.24 10.29
CA LEU A 57 -2.88 -9.39 10.01
C LEU A 57 -2.13 -10.46 9.23
N ARG A 58 -1.26 -10.05 8.30
CA ARG A 58 -0.42 -11.00 7.57
C ARG A 58 0.52 -11.76 8.50
N GLN A 59 1.11 -11.06 9.46
CA GLN A 59 1.98 -11.72 10.43
C GLN A 59 1.25 -12.76 11.26
N LEU A 60 -0.05 -12.54 11.50
CA LEU A 60 -0.89 -13.49 12.19
C LEU A 60 -1.45 -14.56 11.27
N GLN A 61 -1.08 -14.53 10.00
CA GLN A 61 -1.51 -15.49 8.97
C GLN A 61 -3.02 -15.48 8.78
N VAL A 62 -3.63 -14.31 8.92
CA VAL A 62 -5.07 -14.14 8.69
C VAL A 62 -5.30 -13.99 7.18
N PRO A 63 -6.19 -14.76 6.57
CA PRO A 63 -6.51 -14.60 5.16
C PRO A 63 -7.15 -13.23 4.90
N LEU A 64 -6.69 -12.53 3.86
CA LEU A 64 -7.17 -11.18 3.53
C LEU A 64 -7.98 -11.14 2.24
N ALA A 65 -8.02 -12.22 1.51
CA ALA A 65 -8.76 -12.26 0.24
C ALA A 65 -9.49 -13.57 0.06
#